data_6b54c8addf30234fd26de6514749b45c
#
_entry.id   6b54c8addf30234fd26de6514749b45c
#
_cell.length_a   1.000
_cell.length_b   1.000
_cell.length_c   1.000
_cell.angle_alpha   90.00
_cell.angle_beta   90.00
_cell.angle_gamma   90.00
#
_symmetry.space_group_name_H-M   'P 1'
#
loop_
_entity.id
_entity.type
_entity.pdbx_description
1 polymer ?
#
loop_
_entity_poly.entity_id
_entity_poly.type
_entity_poly.pdbx_seq_one_letter_code
_entity_poly.pdbx_strand_id
1 'polypeptide(L)'
;MKKILFILSFVLLSLNYSVNAQQRYAVIDTKYVLDKIPEYKDADKKLQAISQQWQKEIDDRQAVLDKMYKNYDAEQFMLTEELKKKREDELFVKEKEIRDLQKRRFGYEGDLFKERQRLVKPIQDKVYNAIQKMALSKSYDFVLDKSEGITVIFADPKLDKSDDVLKELGIKF
;
A
#
# COMPACT_ATOMS: atom_id res chain seq x y z
N MET A 1 71.04 9.97 12.51
CA MET A 1 70.40 9.97 11.17
C MET A 1 69.64 8.68 10.87
N LYS A 2 70.22 7.47 11.05
CA LYS A 2 69.50 6.17 10.75
C LYS A 2 68.22 5.95 11.57
N LYS A 3 68.18 6.36 12.84
CA LYS A 3 66.96 6.20 13.71
C LYS A 3 65.83 7.14 13.27
N ILE A 4 66.14 8.34 12.75
CA ILE A 4 65.13 9.30 12.26
C ILE A 4 64.53 8.79 10.95
N LEU A 5 65.33 8.20 10.08
CA LEU A 5 64.87 7.58 8.83
C LEU A 5 63.90 6.40 9.08
N PHE A 6 64.18 5.63 10.14
CA PHE A 6 63.31 4.47 10.51
C PHE A 6 61.99 4.94 11.03
N ILE A 7 61.93 6.00 11.85
CA ILE A 7 60.73 6.60 12.36
C ILE A 7 59.89 7.23 11.21
N LEU A 8 60.55 7.91 10.30
CA LEU A 8 59.90 8.56 9.14
C LEU A 8 59.30 7.48 8.19
N SER A 9 60.02 6.35 7.98
CA SER A 9 59.47 5.19 7.21
C SER A 9 58.29 4.54 7.87
N PHE A 10 58.26 4.44 9.19
CA PHE A 10 57.16 3.85 9.93
C PHE A 10 55.90 4.74 9.91
N VAL A 11 56.08 6.08 9.95
CA VAL A 11 55.02 7.08 9.82
C VAL A 11 54.43 7.07 8.40
N LEU A 12 55.28 6.92 7.36
CA LEU A 12 54.80 6.83 5.96
C LEU A 12 54.03 5.52 5.71
N LEU A 13 54.38 4.38 6.35
CA LEU A 13 53.66 3.13 6.21
C LEU A 13 52.26 3.19 6.91
N SER A 14 52.15 3.96 7.97
CA SER A 14 50.88 4.10 8.70
C SER A 14 49.83 4.99 8.00
N LEU A 15 50.23 5.78 7.00
CA LEU A 15 49.34 6.69 6.25
C LEU A 15 48.57 6.00 5.11
N ASN A 16 48.84 4.72 4.82
CA ASN A 16 48.18 4.00 3.70
C ASN A 16 46.97 3.17 4.12
N TYR A 17 46.42 3.31 5.34
CA TYR A 17 45.12 2.76 5.65
C TYR A 17 44.03 3.60 4.98
N SER A 18 43.84 3.41 3.68
CA SER A 18 42.63 3.80 2.99
C SER A 18 41.51 2.97 3.56
N VAL A 19 40.83 3.50 4.57
CA VAL A 19 39.54 2.95 5.03
C VAL A 19 38.58 3.18 3.88
N ASN A 20 38.47 2.19 2.99
CA ASN A 20 37.39 2.15 2.02
C ASN A 20 36.10 1.95 2.82
N ALA A 21 35.51 3.05 3.26
CA ALA A 21 34.13 3.07 3.73
C ALA A 21 33.21 2.79 2.53
N GLN A 22 33.19 1.55 2.07
CA GLN A 22 32.33 1.13 0.99
C GLN A 22 30.90 1.07 1.55
N GLN A 23 30.07 2.02 1.11
CA GLN A 23 28.65 2.02 1.42
C GLN A 23 28.02 0.69 1.04
N ARG A 24 27.24 0.13 1.94
CA ARG A 24 26.58 -1.16 1.74
C ARG A 24 25.12 -0.95 1.42
N TYR A 25 24.75 -1.38 0.22
CA TYR A 25 23.37 -1.28 -0.27
C TYR A 25 22.69 -2.64 -0.25
N ALA A 26 21.40 -2.63 -0.01
CA ALA A 26 20.51 -3.74 -0.26
C ALA A 26 19.33 -3.27 -1.11
N VAL A 27 18.77 -4.18 -1.88
CA VAL A 27 17.53 -3.97 -2.63
C VAL A 27 16.52 -4.99 -2.14
N ILE A 28 15.28 -4.60 -1.99
CA ILE A 28 14.16 -5.48 -1.64
C ILE A 28 13.00 -5.26 -2.60
N ASP A 29 12.11 -6.23 -2.64
CA ASP A 29 10.81 -6.14 -3.31
C ASP A 29 9.74 -6.33 -2.23
N THR A 30 9.20 -5.21 -1.72
CA THR A 30 8.18 -5.27 -0.66
C THR A 30 6.91 -5.95 -1.13
N LYS A 31 6.55 -5.83 -2.42
CA LYS A 31 5.41 -6.53 -2.98
C LYS A 31 5.61 -8.04 -2.96
N TYR A 32 6.77 -8.52 -3.42
CA TYR A 32 7.13 -9.93 -3.36
C TYR A 32 7.07 -10.46 -1.91
N VAL A 33 7.63 -9.69 -0.96
CA VAL A 33 7.61 -10.08 0.46
C VAL A 33 6.17 -10.18 0.98
N LEU A 34 5.34 -9.17 0.76
CA LEU A 34 3.93 -9.15 1.18
C LEU A 34 3.15 -10.30 0.57
N ASP A 35 3.34 -10.59 -0.72
CA ASP A 35 2.66 -11.68 -1.43
C ASP A 35 3.01 -13.08 -0.88
N LYS A 36 4.11 -13.22 -0.13
CA LYS A 36 4.47 -14.47 0.55
C LYS A 36 3.88 -14.61 1.95
N ILE A 37 3.33 -13.54 2.53
CA ILE A 37 2.75 -13.53 3.88
C ILE A 37 1.31 -14.02 3.83
N PRO A 38 0.95 -15.15 4.50
CA PRO A 38 -0.43 -15.67 4.48
C PRO A 38 -1.46 -14.66 5.00
N GLU A 39 -1.14 -13.94 6.09
CA GLU A 39 -2.02 -12.94 6.67
C GLU A 39 -2.32 -11.78 5.71
N TYR A 40 -1.37 -11.42 4.84
CA TYR A 40 -1.57 -10.39 3.82
C TYR A 40 -2.57 -10.85 2.76
N LYS A 41 -2.44 -12.11 2.29
CA LYS A 41 -3.39 -12.71 1.34
C LYS A 41 -4.80 -12.78 1.92
N ASP A 42 -4.91 -13.12 3.21
CA ASP A 42 -6.21 -13.17 3.88
C ASP A 42 -6.81 -11.77 4.08
N ALA A 43 -5.97 -10.77 4.39
CA ALA A 43 -6.39 -9.38 4.47
C ALA A 43 -6.89 -8.87 3.10
N ASP A 44 -6.18 -9.17 2.02
CA ASP A 44 -6.57 -8.78 0.66
C ASP A 44 -7.90 -9.43 0.26
N LYS A 45 -8.07 -10.74 0.49
CA LYS A 45 -9.35 -11.44 0.25
C LYS A 45 -10.51 -10.80 1.02
N LYS A 46 -10.30 -10.45 2.30
CA LYS A 46 -11.32 -9.77 3.12
C LYS A 46 -11.68 -8.40 2.54
N LEU A 47 -10.68 -7.62 2.11
CA LEU A 47 -10.91 -6.31 1.49
C LEU A 47 -11.69 -6.44 0.18
N GLN A 48 -11.34 -7.43 -0.65
CA GLN A 48 -12.07 -7.70 -1.89
C GLN A 48 -13.53 -8.07 -1.60
N ALA A 49 -13.79 -8.95 -0.64
CA ALA A 49 -15.14 -9.34 -0.25
C ALA A 49 -15.97 -8.15 0.27
N ILE A 50 -15.39 -7.31 1.13
CA ILE A 50 -16.03 -6.09 1.64
C ILE A 50 -16.34 -5.13 0.49
N SER A 51 -15.37 -4.91 -0.41
CA SER A 51 -15.54 -4.03 -1.57
C SER A 51 -16.66 -4.51 -2.48
N GLN A 52 -16.71 -5.81 -2.79
CA GLN A 52 -17.77 -6.41 -3.59
C GLN A 52 -19.15 -6.30 -2.93
N GLN A 53 -19.23 -6.53 -1.62
CA GLN A 53 -20.47 -6.37 -0.87
C GLN A 53 -20.98 -4.93 -0.91
N TRP A 54 -20.11 -3.95 -0.71
CA TRP A 54 -20.50 -2.53 -0.75
C TRP A 54 -20.84 -2.06 -2.15
N GLN A 55 -20.12 -2.53 -3.16
CA GLN A 55 -20.48 -2.24 -4.56
C GLN A 55 -21.87 -2.80 -4.87
N LYS A 56 -22.15 -4.04 -4.49
CA LYS A 56 -23.46 -4.62 -4.67
C LYS A 56 -24.57 -3.83 -3.96
N GLU A 57 -24.33 -3.33 -2.73
CA GLU A 57 -25.27 -2.48 -2.01
C GLU A 57 -25.61 -1.22 -2.84
N ILE A 58 -24.61 -0.60 -3.45
CA ILE A 58 -24.79 0.60 -4.30
C ILE A 58 -25.55 0.25 -5.57
N ASP A 59 -25.18 -0.85 -6.24
CA ASP A 59 -25.84 -1.31 -7.47
C ASP A 59 -27.30 -1.65 -7.24
N ASP A 60 -27.62 -2.33 -6.13
CA ASP A 60 -29.00 -2.67 -5.74
C ASP A 60 -29.84 -1.39 -5.51
N ARG A 61 -29.25 -0.35 -4.86
CA ARG A 61 -29.93 0.95 -4.66
C ARG A 61 -30.10 1.72 -5.97
N GLN A 62 -29.10 1.65 -6.85
CA GLN A 62 -29.19 2.26 -8.18
C GLN A 62 -30.30 1.62 -9.01
N ALA A 63 -30.41 0.30 -9.00
CA ALA A 63 -31.48 -0.41 -9.69
C ALA A 63 -32.89 0.00 -9.19
N VAL A 64 -33.02 0.24 -7.87
CA VAL A 64 -34.29 0.76 -7.31
C VAL A 64 -34.56 2.17 -7.81
N LEU A 65 -33.57 3.05 -7.82
CA LEU A 65 -33.68 4.42 -8.33
C LEU A 65 -34.06 4.44 -9.82
N ASP A 66 -33.43 3.60 -10.63
CA ASP A 66 -33.73 3.49 -12.07
C ASP A 66 -35.19 3.05 -12.30
N LYS A 67 -35.71 2.16 -11.45
CA LYS A 67 -37.13 1.77 -11.48
C LYS A 67 -38.05 2.93 -11.08
N MET A 68 -37.65 3.71 -10.08
CA MET A 68 -38.41 4.91 -9.67
C MET A 68 -38.48 5.94 -10.80
N TYR A 69 -37.38 6.18 -11.50
CA TYR A 69 -37.36 7.04 -12.68
C TYR A 69 -38.27 6.55 -13.79
N LYS A 70 -38.20 5.26 -14.15
CA LYS A 70 -39.08 4.66 -15.16
C LYS A 70 -40.55 4.80 -14.80
N ASN A 71 -40.90 4.60 -13.54
CA ASN A 71 -42.28 4.75 -13.08
C ASN A 71 -42.72 6.24 -13.19
N TYR A 72 -41.86 7.17 -12.75
CA TYR A 72 -42.13 8.59 -12.83
C TYR A 72 -42.34 9.03 -14.30
N ASP A 73 -41.48 8.60 -15.21
CA ASP A 73 -41.61 8.92 -16.63
C ASP A 73 -42.92 8.43 -17.24
N ALA A 74 -43.39 7.25 -16.80
CA ALA A 74 -44.66 6.69 -17.28
C ALA A 74 -45.90 7.41 -16.70
N GLU A 75 -45.81 7.93 -15.47
CA GLU A 75 -46.95 8.50 -14.74
C GLU A 75 -47.01 10.03 -14.78
N GLN A 76 -45.91 10.75 -15.09
CA GLN A 76 -45.79 12.20 -14.91
C GLN A 76 -46.87 13.00 -15.63
N PHE A 77 -47.37 12.52 -16.75
CA PHE A 77 -48.42 13.24 -17.52
C PHE A 77 -49.80 13.14 -16.85
N MET A 78 -50.00 12.23 -15.92
CA MET A 78 -51.24 12.02 -15.18
C MET A 78 -51.22 12.63 -13.78
N LEU A 79 -50.04 13.08 -13.32
CA LEU A 79 -49.85 13.65 -11.99
C LEU A 79 -50.22 15.14 -11.95
N THR A 80 -50.73 15.57 -10.78
CA THR A 80 -50.82 16.98 -10.46
C THR A 80 -49.43 17.61 -10.27
N GLU A 81 -49.28 18.91 -10.41
CA GLU A 81 -47.99 19.59 -10.22
C GLU A 81 -47.40 19.36 -8.80
N GLU A 82 -48.28 19.29 -7.79
CA GLU A 82 -47.85 18.99 -6.43
C GLU A 82 -47.28 17.55 -6.29
N LEU A 83 -47.92 16.58 -6.94
CA LEU A 83 -47.46 15.19 -6.93
C LEU A 83 -46.19 15.00 -7.76
N LYS A 84 -46.03 15.70 -8.89
CA LYS A 84 -44.79 15.69 -9.66
C LYS A 84 -43.64 16.19 -8.81
N LYS A 85 -43.78 17.36 -8.20
CA LYS A 85 -42.76 17.93 -7.33
C LYS A 85 -42.38 16.97 -6.20
N LYS A 86 -43.35 16.35 -5.57
CA LYS A 86 -43.10 15.33 -4.51
C LYS A 86 -42.29 14.17 -5.05
N ARG A 87 -42.59 13.64 -6.23
CA ARG A 87 -41.85 12.53 -6.85
C ARG A 87 -40.42 12.94 -7.23
N GLU A 88 -40.25 14.14 -7.78
CA GLU A 88 -38.92 14.68 -8.11
C GLU A 88 -38.07 14.87 -6.86
N ASP A 89 -38.64 15.38 -5.78
CA ASP A 89 -37.95 15.50 -4.49
C ASP A 89 -37.55 14.13 -3.93
N GLU A 90 -38.41 13.10 -4.04
CA GLU A 90 -38.12 11.72 -3.64
C GLU A 90 -36.94 11.15 -4.46
N LEU A 91 -36.95 11.34 -5.79
CA LEU A 91 -35.87 10.91 -6.68
C LEU A 91 -34.55 11.60 -6.32
N PHE A 92 -34.58 12.93 -6.16
CA PHE A 92 -33.41 13.69 -5.78
C PHE A 92 -32.79 13.24 -4.45
N VAL A 93 -33.64 12.97 -3.45
CA VAL A 93 -33.18 12.47 -2.16
C VAL A 93 -32.51 11.10 -2.33
N LYS A 94 -33.11 10.19 -3.12
CA LYS A 94 -32.52 8.86 -3.38
C LYS A 94 -31.20 8.91 -4.13
N GLU A 95 -31.09 9.76 -5.14
CA GLU A 95 -29.81 10.01 -5.81
C GLU A 95 -28.73 10.49 -4.85
N LYS A 96 -29.10 11.48 -4.02
CA LYS A 96 -28.18 12.02 -3.02
C LYS A 96 -27.72 10.94 -2.04
N GLU A 97 -28.65 10.12 -1.54
CA GLU A 97 -28.33 8.99 -0.64
C GLU A 97 -27.30 8.03 -1.27
N ILE A 98 -27.46 7.70 -2.57
CA ILE A 98 -26.54 6.81 -3.29
C ILE A 98 -25.17 7.46 -3.46
N ARG A 99 -25.12 8.72 -3.89
CA ARG A 99 -23.86 9.48 -4.02
C ARG A 99 -23.12 9.57 -2.67
N ASP A 100 -23.85 9.87 -1.60
CA ASP A 100 -23.28 10.00 -0.27
C ASP A 100 -22.78 8.63 0.24
N LEU A 101 -23.51 7.54 -0.05
CA LEU A 101 -23.09 6.18 0.26
C LEU A 101 -21.79 5.82 -0.50
N GLN A 102 -21.75 6.08 -1.80
CA GLN A 102 -20.58 5.80 -2.63
C GLN A 102 -19.35 6.57 -2.13
N LYS A 103 -19.53 7.87 -1.83
CA LYS A 103 -18.46 8.71 -1.27
C LYS A 103 -18.00 8.19 0.09
N ARG A 104 -18.90 7.78 0.97
CA ARG A 104 -18.57 7.22 2.28
C ARG A 104 -17.81 5.91 2.16
N ARG A 105 -18.25 4.98 1.26
CA ARG A 105 -17.61 3.66 1.09
C ARG A 105 -16.28 3.75 0.37
N PHE A 106 -16.20 4.49 -0.75
CA PHE A 106 -15.07 4.46 -1.69
C PHE A 106 -14.37 5.81 -1.89
N GLY A 107 -14.85 6.88 -1.25
CA GLY A 107 -14.23 8.19 -1.34
C GLY A 107 -12.88 8.27 -0.63
N TYR A 108 -12.23 9.43 -0.78
CA TYR A 108 -10.99 9.72 -0.06
C TYR A 108 -11.19 9.53 1.45
N GLU A 109 -10.31 8.76 2.09
CA GLU A 109 -10.42 8.34 3.50
C GLU A 109 -11.78 7.70 3.86
N GLY A 110 -12.45 7.09 2.90
CA GLY A 110 -13.71 6.37 3.08
C GLY A 110 -13.55 5.06 3.88
N ASP A 111 -14.68 4.34 3.99
CA ASP A 111 -14.70 3.11 4.80
C ASP A 111 -13.70 2.05 4.29
N LEU A 112 -13.54 1.91 2.94
CA LEU A 112 -12.58 0.95 2.36
C LEU A 112 -11.13 1.30 2.71
N PHE A 113 -10.79 2.58 2.70
CA PHE A 113 -9.47 3.04 3.12
C PHE A 113 -9.21 2.69 4.60
N LYS A 114 -10.19 2.93 5.48
CA LYS A 114 -10.08 2.60 6.90
C LYS A 114 -9.92 1.10 7.14
N GLU A 115 -10.69 0.28 6.42
CA GLU A 115 -10.54 -1.18 6.48
C GLU A 115 -9.17 -1.64 5.99
N ARG A 116 -8.65 -1.04 4.92
CA ARG A 116 -7.28 -1.32 4.45
C ARG A 116 -6.25 -0.95 5.52
N GLN A 117 -6.36 0.23 6.13
CA GLN A 117 -5.48 0.64 7.23
C GLN A 117 -5.56 -0.37 8.39
N ARG A 118 -6.74 -0.81 8.75
CA ARG A 118 -6.94 -1.77 9.86
C ARG A 118 -6.34 -3.14 9.58
N LEU A 119 -6.49 -3.65 8.35
CA LEU A 119 -6.11 -5.02 7.99
C LEU A 119 -4.67 -5.14 7.48
N VAL A 120 -4.21 -4.17 6.69
CA VAL A 120 -2.94 -4.26 5.96
C VAL A 120 -1.81 -3.55 6.70
N LYS A 121 -2.08 -2.38 7.30
CA LYS A 121 -1.03 -1.60 7.96
C LYS A 121 -0.24 -2.39 9.02
N PRO A 122 -0.85 -3.18 9.92
CA PRO A 122 -0.09 -3.95 10.89
C PRO A 122 0.89 -4.96 10.25
N ILE A 123 0.53 -5.49 9.07
CA ILE A 123 1.38 -6.42 8.32
C ILE A 123 2.55 -5.66 7.69
N GLN A 124 2.28 -4.50 7.09
CA GLN A 124 3.33 -3.62 6.55
C GLN A 124 4.31 -3.17 7.64
N ASP A 125 3.79 -2.82 8.82
CA ASP A 125 4.62 -2.44 9.97
C ASP A 125 5.55 -3.59 10.41
N LYS A 126 5.06 -4.85 10.40
CA LYS A 126 5.88 -6.05 10.66
C LYS A 126 6.99 -6.20 9.62
N VAL A 127 6.67 -6.06 8.33
CA VAL A 127 7.64 -6.12 7.23
C VAL A 127 8.69 -5.02 7.38
N TYR A 128 8.26 -3.78 7.65
CA TYR A 128 9.17 -2.66 7.87
C TYR A 128 10.15 -2.92 9.04
N ASN A 129 9.64 -3.42 10.16
CA ASN A 129 10.48 -3.77 11.31
C ASN A 129 11.48 -4.89 10.99
N ALA A 130 11.07 -5.89 10.20
CA ALA A 130 11.97 -6.96 9.75
C ALA A 130 13.08 -6.44 8.83
N ILE A 131 12.73 -5.51 7.91
CA ILE A 131 13.70 -4.83 7.05
C ILE A 131 14.71 -4.04 7.88
N GLN A 132 14.24 -3.24 8.85
CA GLN A 132 15.14 -2.48 9.72
C GLN A 132 16.09 -3.41 10.51
N LYS A 133 15.56 -4.49 11.10
CA LYS A 133 16.35 -5.45 11.86
C LYS A 133 17.40 -6.13 10.98
N MET A 134 17.02 -6.55 9.76
CA MET A 134 17.94 -7.10 8.77
C MET A 134 19.02 -6.09 8.39
N ALA A 135 18.65 -4.85 8.11
CA ALA A 135 19.57 -3.78 7.73
C ALA A 135 20.62 -3.51 8.82
N LEU A 136 20.16 -3.37 10.06
CA LEU A 136 21.05 -3.15 11.20
C LEU A 136 21.99 -4.34 11.45
N SER A 137 21.45 -5.56 11.45
CA SER A 137 22.24 -6.78 11.70
C SER A 137 23.30 -7.05 10.65
N LYS A 138 23.03 -6.64 9.42
CA LYS A 138 23.94 -6.81 8.27
C LYS A 138 24.72 -5.55 7.91
N SER A 139 24.58 -4.49 8.71
CA SER A 139 25.27 -3.19 8.50
C SER A 139 25.05 -2.63 7.09
N TYR A 140 23.82 -2.64 6.60
CA TYR A 140 23.46 -1.91 5.38
C TYR A 140 23.23 -0.44 5.70
N ASP A 141 23.82 0.45 4.89
CA ASP A 141 23.62 1.89 5.00
C ASP A 141 22.30 2.33 4.36
N PHE A 142 21.90 1.64 3.29
CA PHE A 142 20.65 1.89 2.56
C PHE A 142 19.97 0.59 2.16
N VAL A 143 18.64 0.60 2.23
CA VAL A 143 17.78 -0.44 1.66
C VAL A 143 16.81 0.25 0.70
N LEU A 144 16.86 -0.14 -0.57
CA LEU A 144 16.02 0.40 -1.64
C LEU A 144 14.90 -0.59 -1.95
N ASP A 145 13.68 -0.08 -2.03
CA ASP A 145 12.54 -0.88 -2.49
C ASP A 145 12.39 -0.75 -4.01
N LYS A 146 12.42 -1.87 -4.73
CA LYS A 146 12.23 -1.91 -6.18
C LYS A 146 10.78 -2.12 -6.62
N SER A 147 9.86 -2.36 -5.65
CA SER A 147 8.47 -2.69 -5.96
C SER A 147 7.65 -1.50 -6.44
N GLU A 148 7.89 -0.30 -5.86
CA GLU A 148 7.13 0.92 -6.18
C GLU A 148 7.98 2.19 -5.98
N GLY A 149 7.76 3.20 -6.81
CA GLY A 149 8.18 4.60 -6.61
C GLY A 149 9.62 4.96 -6.96
N ILE A 150 10.60 4.12 -6.71
CA ILE A 150 11.99 4.33 -7.12
C ILE A 150 12.28 3.47 -8.34
N THR A 151 12.64 4.10 -9.45
CA THR A 151 13.01 3.36 -10.66
C THR A 151 14.39 2.75 -10.48
N VAL A 152 14.47 1.51 -10.00
CA VAL A 152 15.69 0.72 -10.04
C VAL A 152 15.75 0.02 -11.39
N ILE A 153 16.56 0.57 -12.32
CA ILE A 153 16.69 0.00 -13.67
C ILE A 153 17.49 -1.30 -13.65
N PHE A 154 18.49 -1.38 -12.79
CA PHE A 154 19.34 -2.56 -12.61
C PHE A 154 19.85 -2.64 -11.17
N ALA A 155 19.81 -3.83 -10.61
CA ALA A 155 20.53 -4.18 -9.39
C ALA A 155 21.12 -5.59 -9.56
N ASP A 156 22.36 -5.79 -9.12
CA ASP A 156 22.94 -7.14 -9.06
C ASP A 156 22.04 -8.03 -8.18
N PRO A 157 21.65 -9.23 -8.63
CA PRO A 157 20.83 -10.16 -7.83
C PRO A 157 21.38 -10.45 -6.43
N LYS A 158 22.69 -10.32 -6.24
CA LYS A 158 23.34 -10.48 -4.92
C LYS A 158 22.91 -9.40 -3.93
N LEU A 159 22.45 -8.24 -4.40
CA LEU A 159 21.96 -7.14 -3.58
C LEU A 159 20.51 -7.32 -3.17
N ASP A 160 19.76 -8.19 -3.85
CA ASP A 160 18.39 -8.53 -3.46
C ASP A 160 18.36 -9.30 -2.14
N LYS A 161 17.67 -8.72 -1.16
CA LYS A 161 17.55 -9.24 0.20
C LYS A 161 16.10 -9.54 0.60
N SER A 162 15.21 -9.63 -0.38
CA SER A 162 13.79 -9.93 -0.15
C SER A 162 13.60 -11.25 0.62
N ASP A 163 14.36 -12.29 0.25
CA ASP A 163 14.32 -13.58 0.94
C ASP A 163 14.90 -13.51 2.36
N ASP A 164 15.88 -12.64 2.59
CA ASP A 164 16.41 -12.42 3.93
C ASP A 164 15.37 -11.76 4.85
N VAL A 165 14.54 -10.86 4.31
CA VAL A 165 13.39 -10.27 5.03
C VAL A 165 12.36 -11.36 5.37
N LEU A 166 12.03 -12.25 4.42
CA LEU A 166 11.12 -13.37 4.66
C LEU A 166 11.63 -14.31 5.78
N LYS A 167 12.94 -14.60 5.79
CA LYS A 167 13.57 -15.38 6.88
C LYS A 167 13.43 -14.68 8.23
N GLU A 168 13.65 -13.35 8.26
CA GLU A 168 13.51 -12.54 9.48
C GLU A 168 12.07 -12.56 10.02
N LEU A 169 11.08 -12.63 9.11
CA LEU A 169 9.66 -12.80 9.43
C LEU A 169 9.27 -14.22 9.81
N GLY A 170 10.20 -15.21 9.70
CA GLY A 170 9.91 -16.62 9.93
C GLY A 170 9.04 -17.28 8.85
N ILE A 171 8.93 -16.66 7.67
CA ILE A 171 8.16 -17.19 6.54
C ILE A 171 9.01 -18.21 5.77
N LYS A 172 8.47 -19.41 5.56
CA LYS A 172 9.05 -20.43 4.66
C LYS A 172 8.54 -20.18 3.24
N PHE A 173 9.43 -20.16 2.27
CA PHE A 173 9.14 -19.87 0.87
C PHE A 173 9.91 -20.79 -0.08
#